data_1cbceda9715d93df944b3963992467da
#
_entry.id   1cbceda9715d93df944b3963992467da
#
_cell.length_a   1.000
_cell.length_b   1.000
_cell.length_c   1.000
_cell.angle_alpha   90.00
_cell.angle_beta   90.00
_cell.angle_gamma   90.00
#
_symmetry.space_group_name_H-M   'P 1'
#
loop_
_entity.id
_entity.type
_entity.pdbx_description
1 polymer ?
#
loop_
_entity_poly.entity_id
_entity_poly.type
_entity_poly.pdbx_seq_one_letter_code
_entity_poly.pdbx_strand_id
1 'polypeptide(L)'
;MQTPVTRRAFCAGLALVAALPATVLRAASPTVLTWKDLLPDGETTLPPGLQGLVQHDQASLAAQQPESSGVRTDWNGETVQMSGFIVPLDYEGTGVTAFMLVPYVGACVHVPPPPANQLVFVTTEEPYESEGLFEAVTVTGMFGTAATSTQLADVGYALSADRIEPYKG
;
A
#
# COMPACT_ATOMS: atom_id res chain seq x y z
N MET A 1 -11.31 40.43 80.39
CA MET A 1 -11.79 39.11 79.89
C MET A 1 -12.03 39.28 78.44
N GLN A 2 -11.15 38.68 77.66
CA GLN A 2 -11.08 38.91 76.21
C GLN A 2 -11.63 37.71 75.46
N THR A 3 -12.49 37.96 74.50
CA THR A 3 -13.00 36.94 73.55
C THR A 3 -12.22 37.02 72.27
N PRO A 4 -11.73 35.92 71.73
CA PRO A 4 -11.05 35.91 70.42
C PRO A 4 -12.05 35.76 69.27
N VAL A 5 -11.90 36.64 68.29
CA VAL A 5 -12.63 36.61 67.01
C VAL A 5 -11.86 35.73 66.02
N THR A 6 -12.46 34.64 65.58
CA THR A 6 -11.94 33.79 64.54
C THR A 6 -12.46 34.25 63.17
N ARG A 7 -11.57 34.76 62.30
CA ARG A 7 -11.86 35.07 60.90
C ARG A 7 -11.50 33.83 60.04
N ARG A 8 -12.49 33.15 59.58
CA ARG A 8 -12.34 32.16 58.52
C ARG A 8 -12.45 32.88 57.16
N ALA A 9 -11.33 33.10 56.52
CA ALA A 9 -11.29 33.51 55.10
C ALA A 9 -11.56 32.32 54.21
N PHE A 10 -12.66 32.35 53.46
CA PHE A 10 -13.05 31.36 52.47
C PHE A 10 -12.46 31.83 51.13
N CYS A 11 -11.35 31.27 50.72
CA CYS A 11 -10.81 31.47 49.34
C CYS A 11 -11.56 30.56 48.40
N ALA A 12 -12.54 31.07 47.67
CA ALA A 12 -13.16 30.41 46.54
C ALA A 12 -12.22 30.56 45.35
N GLY A 13 -11.41 29.51 45.07
CA GLY A 13 -10.60 29.42 43.87
C GLY A 13 -11.48 29.03 42.68
N LEU A 14 -11.71 29.97 41.77
CA LEU A 14 -12.38 29.74 40.49
C LEU A 14 -11.40 29.03 39.54
N ALA A 15 -11.50 27.70 39.39
CA ALA A 15 -10.74 26.96 38.43
C ALA A 15 -11.34 27.18 37.02
N LEU A 16 -10.68 28.02 36.23
CA LEU A 16 -11.02 28.24 34.82
C LEU A 16 -10.52 27.02 34.01
N VAL A 17 -11.40 26.09 33.72
CA VAL A 17 -11.11 24.96 32.81
C VAL A 17 -11.15 25.52 31.40
N ALA A 18 -9.96 25.77 30.81
CA ALA A 18 -9.81 26.12 29.43
C ALA A 18 -10.11 24.85 28.57
N ALA A 19 -11.30 24.78 27.99
CA ALA A 19 -11.63 23.77 26.98
C ALA A 19 -10.85 24.06 25.71
N LEU A 20 -9.77 23.31 25.47
CA LEU A 20 -9.05 23.30 24.18
C LEU A 20 -10.00 22.69 23.13
N PRO A 21 -10.22 23.36 21.99
CA PRO A 21 -10.96 22.73 20.92
C PRO A 21 -10.19 21.51 20.41
N ALA A 22 -10.78 20.33 20.52
CA ALA A 22 -10.27 19.13 19.87
C ALA A 22 -10.36 19.35 18.36
N THR A 23 -9.26 19.72 17.74
CA THR A 23 -9.12 19.70 16.27
C THR A 23 -9.23 18.25 15.84
N VAL A 24 -10.39 17.88 15.32
CA VAL A 24 -10.59 16.59 14.64
C VAL A 24 -9.70 16.63 13.41
N LEU A 25 -8.56 15.96 13.47
CA LEU A 25 -7.70 15.73 12.33
C LEU A 25 -8.49 14.83 11.36
N ARG A 26 -9.08 15.45 10.36
CA ARG A 26 -9.78 14.71 9.31
C ARG A 26 -8.68 14.00 8.50
N ALA A 27 -8.62 12.68 8.62
CA ALA A 27 -7.75 11.87 7.76
C ALA A 27 -8.11 12.22 6.30
N ALA A 28 -7.10 12.61 5.52
CA ALA A 28 -7.28 12.86 4.10
C ALA A 28 -7.76 11.55 3.44
N SER A 29 -8.70 11.67 2.51
CA SER A 29 -9.11 10.49 1.73
C SER A 29 -7.90 10.01 0.92
N PRO A 30 -7.68 8.68 0.80
CA PRO A 30 -6.56 8.16 0.02
C PRO A 30 -6.68 8.57 -1.45
N THR A 31 -5.56 8.83 -2.09
CA THR A 31 -5.48 9.04 -3.54
C THR A 31 -5.70 7.71 -4.24
N VAL A 32 -6.72 7.61 -5.09
CA VAL A 32 -7.00 6.39 -5.86
C VAL A 32 -6.07 6.34 -7.07
N LEU A 33 -5.21 5.32 -7.13
CA LEU A 33 -4.30 5.08 -8.24
C LEU A 33 -4.76 3.89 -9.08
N THR A 34 -4.53 4.01 -10.38
CA THR A 34 -4.66 2.92 -11.35
C THR A 34 -3.28 2.49 -11.84
N TRP A 35 -3.17 1.32 -12.42
CA TRP A 35 -1.92 0.81 -13.01
C TRP A 35 -1.35 1.74 -14.07
N LYS A 36 -2.20 2.48 -14.76
CA LYS A 36 -1.80 3.44 -15.78
C LYS A 36 -1.10 4.67 -15.18
N ASP A 37 -1.50 5.07 -13.97
CA ASP A 37 -0.90 6.22 -13.29
C ASP A 37 0.56 5.95 -12.90
N LEU A 38 0.95 4.69 -12.73
CA LEU A 38 2.31 4.29 -12.38
C LEU A 38 3.30 4.41 -13.54
N LEU A 39 2.83 4.56 -14.77
CA LEU A 39 3.67 4.69 -15.95
C LEU A 39 4.19 6.13 -16.10
N PRO A 40 5.45 6.32 -16.53
CA PRO A 40 5.92 7.61 -17.00
C PRO A 40 5.05 8.17 -18.11
N ASP A 41 5.04 9.50 -18.25
CA ASP A 41 4.20 10.18 -19.24
C ASP A 41 4.50 9.72 -20.67
N GLY A 42 3.43 9.39 -21.40
CA GLY A 42 3.51 8.93 -22.80
C GLY A 42 3.67 7.43 -22.97
N GLU A 43 3.76 6.66 -21.90
CA GLU A 43 3.81 5.21 -21.97
C GLU A 43 2.44 4.57 -21.87
N THR A 44 2.32 3.38 -22.44
CA THR A 44 1.12 2.54 -22.38
C THR A 44 1.47 1.14 -21.91
N THR A 45 0.62 0.56 -21.06
CA THR A 45 0.71 -0.86 -20.72
C THR A 45 0.49 -1.69 -21.99
N LEU A 46 1.40 -2.63 -22.27
CA LEU A 46 1.13 -3.61 -23.33
C LEU A 46 -0.08 -4.46 -22.93
N PRO A 47 -1.09 -4.60 -23.79
CA PRO A 47 -2.21 -5.51 -23.54
C PRO A 47 -1.70 -6.92 -23.22
N PRO A 48 -2.32 -7.64 -22.25
CA PRO A 48 -1.90 -8.99 -21.88
C PRO A 48 -1.75 -9.96 -23.05
N GLY A 49 -2.54 -9.80 -24.12
CA GLY A 49 -2.48 -10.63 -25.33
C GLY A 49 -1.24 -10.40 -26.20
N LEU A 50 -0.51 -9.31 -26.05
CA LEU A 50 0.72 -9.05 -26.78
C LEU A 50 1.97 -9.43 -25.97
N GLN A 51 1.84 -9.60 -24.65
CA GLN A 51 2.94 -10.04 -23.78
C GLN A 51 3.30 -11.53 -24.01
N GLY A 52 2.37 -12.34 -24.52
CA GLY A 52 2.59 -13.74 -24.85
C GLY A 52 3.34 -14.02 -26.17
N LEU A 53 3.70 -12.97 -26.93
CA LEU A 53 4.49 -13.09 -28.17
C LEU A 53 6.01 -12.99 -27.93
N VAL A 54 6.44 -12.80 -26.69
CA VAL A 54 7.86 -12.90 -26.32
C VAL A 54 8.25 -14.37 -26.38
N GLN A 55 9.26 -14.70 -27.17
CA GLN A 55 9.72 -16.06 -27.44
C GLN A 55 9.91 -16.83 -26.12
N HIS A 56 9.34 -18.02 -26.04
CA HIS A 56 9.59 -18.98 -24.96
C HIS A 56 11.04 -19.50 -25.06
N ASP A 57 11.98 -18.67 -24.62
CA ASP A 57 13.32 -19.14 -24.32
C ASP A 57 13.30 -19.86 -22.98
N GLN A 58 14.15 -20.85 -22.78
CA GLN A 58 14.18 -21.70 -21.57
C GLN A 58 14.69 -20.95 -20.31
N ALA A 59 14.74 -19.63 -20.34
CA ALA A 59 15.05 -18.77 -19.21
C ALA A 59 13.93 -18.79 -18.16
N SER A 60 14.27 -18.56 -16.89
CA SER A 60 13.26 -18.40 -15.84
C SER A 60 12.31 -17.23 -16.18
N LEU A 61 11.07 -17.27 -15.71
CA LEU A 61 10.10 -16.20 -15.95
C LEU A 61 10.62 -14.84 -15.48
N ALA A 62 11.32 -14.78 -14.33
CA ALA A 62 11.95 -13.56 -13.85
C ALA A 62 12.99 -12.97 -14.80
N ALA A 63 13.77 -13.83 -15.48
CA ALA A 63 14.75 -13.40 -16.48
C ALA A 63 14.12 -12.90 -17.79
N GLN A 64 12.81 -13.07 -17.98
CA GLN A 64 12.04 -12.59 -19.13
C GLN A 64 11.27 -11.30 -18.83
N GLN A 65 11.50 -10.71 -17.65
CA GLN A 65 10.86 -9.44 -17.29
C GLN A 65 11.34 -8.33 -18.24
N PRO A 66 10.42 -7.59 -18.88
CA PRO A 66 10.79 -6.44 -19.69
C PRO A 66 11.48 -5.35 -18.87
N GLU A 67 12.41 -4.63 -19.48
CA GLU A 67 13.01 -3.47 -18.84
C GLU A 67 11.94 -2.41 -18.52
N SER A 68 12.10 -1.78 -17.36
CA SER A 68 11.23 -0.68 -16.93
C SER A 68 11.77 0.63 -17.50
N SER A 69 10.90 1.46 -18.01
CA SER A 69 11.20 2.82 -18.48
C SER A 69 11.45 3.83 -17.36
N GLY A 70 11.30 3.39 -16.12
CA GLY A 70 11.45 4.21 -14.92
C GLY A 70 10.20 4.17 -14.04
N VAL A 71 10.27 4.90 -12.93
CA VAL A 71 9.20 5.00 -11.93
C VAL A 71 8.79 6.45 -11.71
N ARG A 72 7.56 6.68 -11.30
CA ARG A 72 7.05 7.99 -10.88
C ARG A 72 7.21 8.15 -9.37
N THR A 73 7.49 9.38 -8.94
CA THR A 73 7.72 9.71 -7.52
C THR A 73 6.64 10.61 -6.93
N ASP A 74 5.61 10.91 -7.71
CA ASP A 74 4.57 11.91 -7.38
C ASP A 74 3.83 11.58 -6.08
N TRP A 75 3.67 10.30 -5.76
CA TRP A 75 2.91 9.83 -4.60
C TRP A 75 3.79 9.28 -3.47
N ASN A 76 5.10 9.53 -3.50
CA ASN A 76 6.00 9.08 -2.43
C ASN A 76 5.60 9.69 -1.08
N GLY A 77 5.30 8.81 -0.10
CA GLY A 77 4.86 9.20 1.24
C GLY A 77 3.38 9.57 1.33
N GLU A 78 2.59 9.39 0.27
CA GLU A 78 1.15 9.60 0.31
C GLU A 78 0.41 8.31 0.66
N THR A 79 -0.75 8.45 1.29
CA THR A 79 -1.71 7.36 1.45
C THR A 79 -2.49 7.19 0.16
N VAL A 80 -2.33 6.04 -0.47
CA VAL A 80 -3.02 5.71 -1.73
C VAL A 80 -3.96 4.52 -1.56
N GLN A 81 -4.84 4.36 -2.53
CA GLN A 81 -5.68 3.18 -2.69
C GLN A 81 -5.47 2.62 -4.09
N MET A 82 -5.18 1.32 -4.17
CA MET A 82 -4.93 0.66 -5.45
C MET A 82 -5.52 -0.74 -5.46
N SER A 83 -6.04 -1.17 -6.61
CA SER A 83 -6.61 -2.52 -6.77
C SER A 83 -5.77 -3.37 -7.72
N GLY A 84 -5.71 -4.67 -7.43
CA GLY A 84 -4.96 -5.63 -8.23
C GLY A 84 -5.16 -7.05 -7.72
N PHE A 85 -4.27 -7.95 -8.12
CA PHE A 85 -4.29 -9.36 -7.76
C PHE A 85 -3.11 -9.70 -6.86
N ILE A 86 -3.34 -10.51 -5.82
CA ILE A 86 -2.29 -10.95 -4.88
C ILE A 86 -1.46 -12.08 -5.50
N VAL A 87 -0.13 -11.94 -5.43
CA VAL A 87 0.84 -13.04 -5.57
C VAL A 87 1.62 -13.11 -4.25
N PRO A 88 1.26 -14.03 -3.34
CA PRO A 88 1.86 -14.11 -2.02
C PRO A 88 3.36 -14.41 -2.08
N LEU A 89 4.14 -13.81 -1.18
CA LEU A 89 5.58 -14.00 -1.05
C LEU A 89 5.96 -14.51 0.34
N ASP A 90 5.29 -14.02 1.38
CA ASP A 90 5.59 -14.38 2.76
C ASP A 90 4.31 -14.51 3.59
N TYR A 91 4.39 -15.33 4.64
CA TYR A 91 3.26 -15.71 5.48
C TYR A 91 3.61 -15.69 6.96
N GLU A 92 2.64 -15.36 7.79
CA GLU A 92 2.62 -15.67 9.22
C GLU A 92 1.39 -16.55 9.52
N GLY A 93 1.62 -17.81 9.89
CA GLY A 93 0.55 -18.81 9.99
C GLY A 93 -0.11 -19.05 8.63
N THR A 94 -1.41 -18.73 8.52
CA THR A 94 -2.20 -18.80 7.27
C THR A 94 -2.34 -17.45 6.58
N GLY A 95 -2.04 -16.35 7.27
CA GLY A 95 -2.15 -15.01 6.75
C GLY A 95 -0.94 -14.57 5.95
N VAL A 96 -1.16 -13.81 4.89
CA VAL A 96 -0.14 -13.23 4.02
C VAL A 96 0.39 -11.95 4.65
N THR A 97 1.71 -11.84 4.84
CA THR A 97 2.37 -10.65 5.40
C THR A 97 3.11 -9.84 4.35
N ALA A 98 3.50 -10.49 3.23
CA ALA A 98 4.09 -9.80 2.08
C ALA A 98 3.63 -10.45 0.77
N PHE A 99 3.35 -9.62 -0.23
CA PHE A 99 2.91 -10.07 -1.55
C PHE A 99 3.27 -9.07 -2.65
N MET A 100 3.28 -9.55 -3.88
CA MET A 100 3.22 -8.66 -5.03
C MET A 100 1.76 -8.40 -5.40
N LEU A 101 1.42 -7.14 -5.54
CA LEU A 101 0.20 -6.71 -6.19
C LEU A 101 0.50 -6.58 -7.69
N VAL A 102 -0.30 -7.27 -8.52
CA VAL A 102 -0.09 -7.35 -9.97
C VAL A 102 -1.33 -6.92 -10.73
N PRO A 103 -1.18 -6.41 -11.99
CA PRO A 103 -2.30 -5.84 -12.75
C PRO A 103 -3.24 -6.88 -13.36
N TYR A 104 -2.83 -8.13 -13.50
CA TYR A 104 -3.64 -9.18 -14.14
C TYR A 104 -3.31 -10.56 -13.58
N VAL A 105 -4.28 -11.47 -13.70
CA VAL A 105 -4.16 -12.87 -13.30
C VAL A 105 -3.09 -13.57 -14.15
N GLY A 106 -2.23 -14.37 -13.51
CA GLY A 106 -1.17 -15.13 -14.16
C GLY A 106 0.20 -14.47 -14.16
N ALA A 107 0.29 -13.15 -13.89
CA ALA A 107 1.55 -12.42 -13.82
C ALA A 107 2.54 -13.10 -12.86
N CYS A 108 3.81 -13.14 -13.22
CA CYS A 108 4.93 -13.67 -12.41
C CYS A 108 4.90 -15.18 -12.12
N VAL A 109 3.81 -15.88 -12.42
CA VAL A 109 3.65 -17.31 -12.12
C VAL A 109 3.43 -18.16 -13.38
N HIS A 110 2.54 -17.72 -14.26
CA HIS A 110 2.18 -18.45 -15.49
C HIS A 110 2.67 -17.77 -16.77
N VAL A 111 2.92 -16.46 -16.67
CA VAL A 111 3.49 -15.65 -17.75
C VAL A 111 4.62 -14.81 -17.17
N PRO A 112 5.56 -14.30 -18.00
CA PRO A 112 6.60 -13.40 -17.52
C PRO A 112 6.03 -12.23 -16.73
N PRO A 113 6.76 -11.71 -15.72
CA PRO A 113 6.32 -10.56 -14.96
C PRO A 113 6.20 -9.34 -15.88
N PRO A 114 5.29 -8.41 -15.56
CA PRO A 114 5.28 -7.10 -16.20
C PRO A 114 6.55 -6.30 -15.84
N PRO A 115 6.84 -5.17 -16.53
CA PRO A 115 7.93 -4.28 -16.15
C PRO A 115 7.86 -3.88 -14.67
N ALA A 116 9.00 -3.56 -14.06
CA ALA A 116 9.08 -3.25 -12.63
C ALA A 116 8.16 -2.09 -12.21
N ASN A 117 7.89 -1.12 -13.09
CA ASN A 117 6.95 -0.03 -12.85
C ASN A 117 5.46 -0.43 -12.94
N GLN A 118 5.17 -1.69 -13.15
CA GLN A 118 3.83 -2.30 -13.12
C GLN A 118 3.74 -3.39 -12.05
N LEU A 119 4.61 -3.33 -11.04
CA LEU A 119 4.60 -4.21 -9.87
C LEU A 119 4.73 -3.38 -8.60
N VAL A 120 3.91 -3.73 -7.60
CA VAL A 120 3.94 -3.12 -6.27
C VAL A 120 4.22 -4.19 -5.23
N PHE A 121 5.30 -4.03 -4.48
CA PHE A 121 5.60 -4.87 -3.31
C PHE A 121 4.79 -4.37 -2.12
N VAL A 122 3.93 -5.20 -1.59
CA VAL A 122 3.04 -4.87 -0.47
C VAL A 122 3.49 -5.61 0.77
N THR A 123 3.57 -4.88 1.89
CA THR A 123 3.74 -5.45 3.23
C THR A 123 2.57 -5.04 4.12
N THR A 124 2.21 -5.86 5.10
CA THR A 124 1.19 -5.55 6.10
C THR A 124 1.65 -6.01 7.48
N GLU A 125 1.32 -5.23 8.52
CA GLU A 125 1.58 -5.60 9.91
C GLU A 125 0.58 -6.67 10.41
N GLU A 126 -0.67 -6.57 9.97
CA GLU A 126 -1.69 -7.56 10.27
C GLU A 126 -1.77 -8.58 9.12
N PRO A 127 -1.48 -9.89 9.38
CA PRO A 127 -1.55 -10.90 8.34
C PRO A 127 -2.94 -10.95 7.69
N TYR A 128 -2.99 -10.88 6.36
CA TYR A 128 -4.23 -10.92 5.59
C TYR A 128 -4.60 -12.36 5.23
N GLU A 129 -5.79 -12.80 5.63
CA GLU A 129 -6.32 -14.12 5.28
C GLU A 129 -6.80 -14.12 3.82
N SER A 130 -5.87 -14.42 2.91
CA SER A 130 -6.16 -14.47 1.48
C SER A 130 -6.92 -15.74 1.09
N GLU A 131 -7.89 -15.62 0.19
CA GLU A 131 -8.59 -16.77 -0.41
C GLU A 131 -7.69 -17.59 -1.34
N GLY A 132 -6.50 -17.06 -1.71
CA GLY A 132 -5.50 -17.76 -2.50
C GLY A 132 -4.80 -16.90 -3.55
N LEU A 133 -4.06 -17.60 -4.41
CA LEU A 133 -3.31 -16.98 -5.49
C LEU A 133 -4.25 -16.24 -6.46
N PHE A 134 -3.88 -15.00 -6.80
CA PHE A 134 -4.65 -14.10 -7.67
C PHE A 134 -6.03 -13.68 -7.13
N GLU A 135 -6.21 -13.69 -5.81
CA GLU A 135 -7.35 -13.00 -5.23
C GLU A 135 -7.32 -11.51 -5.61
N ALA A 136 -8.47 -11.00 -6.04
CA ALA A 136 -8.61 -9.58 -6.37
C ALA A 136 -8.84 -8.76 -5.11
N VAL A 137 -7.96 -7.79 -4.85
CA VAL A 137 -8.02 -6.95 -3.64
C VAL A 137 -7.90 -5.47 -3.95
N THR A 138 -8.34 -4.67 -2.99
CA THR A 138 -8.05 -3.24 -2.89
C THR A 138 -7.17 -3.01 -1.67
N VAL A 139 -6.01 -2.42 -1.88
CA VAL A 139 -5.03 -2.11 -0.84
C VAL A 139 -5.00 -0.61 -0.61
N THR A 140 -5.06 -0.20 0.65
CA THR A 140 -4.90 1.20 1.07
C THR A 140 -3.71 1.28 2.02
N GLY A 141 -2.81 2.24 1.80
CA GLY A 141 -1.63 2.41 2.64
C GLY A 141 -0.64 3.42 2.10
N MET A 142 0.50 3.53 2.77
CA MET A 142 1.58 4.44 2.40
C MET A 142 2.33 3.91 1.17
N PHE A 143 2.41 4.74 0.14
CA PHE A 143 3.02 4.39 -1.14
C PHE A 143 4.39 5.04 -1.33
N GLY A 144 5.26 4.36 -2.07
CA GLY A 144 6.56 4.90 -2.44
C GLY A 144 7.26 4.11 -3.54
N THR A 145 8.32 4.71 -4.08
CA THR A 145 9.22 4.00 -4.98
C THR A 145 10.14 3.09 -4.19
N ALA A 146 10.36 1.88 -4.68
CA ALA A 146 11.32 0.93 -4.12
C ALA A 146 11.95 0.11 -5.24
N ALA A 147 13.25 0.22 -5.40
CA ALA A 147 14.00 -0.70 -6.25
C ALA A 147 14.30 -1.97 -5.44
N THR A 148 13.42 -2.95 -5.51
CA THR A 148 13.54 -4.21 -4.78
C THR A 148 13.46 -5.37 -5.76
N SER A 149 14.38 -6.34 -5.63
CA SER A 149 14.34 -7.60 -6.35
C SER A 149 13.73 -8.68 -5.47
N THR A 150 12.75 -9.37 -5.97
CA THR A 150 12.17 -10.58 -5.37
C THR A 150 12.65 -11.81 -6.12
N GLN A 151 12.28 -13.01 -5.64
CA GLN A 151 12.55 -14.25 -6.39
C GLN A 151 11.76 -14.36 -7.71
N LEU A 152 10.70 -13.57 -7.86
CA LEU A 152 9.79 -13.62 -8.99
C LEU A 152 10.04 -12.50 -10.01
N ALA A 153 10.43 -11.30 -9.56
CA ALA A 153 10.59 -10.13 -10.40
C ALA A 153 11.29 -8.97 -9.69
N ASP A 154 11.80 -8.02 -10.45
CA ASP A 154 12.17 -6.70 -9.96
C ASP A 154 10.92 -5.83 -9.82
N VAL A 155 10.85 -5.04 -8.77
CA VAL A 155 9.70 -4.24 -8.38
C VAL A 155 10.08 -2.78 -8.28
N GLY A 156 9.27 -1.90 -8.86
CA GLY A 156 9.53 -0.45 -8.87
C GLY A 156 8.86 0.32 -7.74
N TYR A 157 7.84 -0.24 -7.12
CA TYR A 157 7.04 0.42 -6.09
C TYR A 157 6.84 -0.45 -4.85
N ALA A 158 6.65 0.20 -3.70
CA ALA A 158 6.26 -0.45 -2.46
C ALA A 158 5.03 0.23 -1.86
N LEU A 159 4.23 -0.55 -1.12
CA LEU A 159 3.07 -0.08 -0.39
C LEU A 159 3.05 -0.76 0.99
N SER A 160 3.15 0.05 2.06
CA SER A 160 2.90 -0.42 3.42
C SER A 160 1.40 -0.33 3.68
N ALA A 161 0.73 -1.48 3.73
CA ALA A 161 -0.71 -1.55 3.79
C ALA A 161 -1.24 -1.29 5.20
N ASP A 162 -2.13 -0.31 5.30
CA ASP A 162 -2.96 -0.07 6.49
C ASP A 162 -4.25 -0.90 6.43
N ARG A 163 -4.71 -1.25 5.23
CA ARG A 163 -5.93 -2.00 4.99
C ARG A 163 -5.90 -2.75 3.67
N ILE A 164 -6.35 -4.00 3.71
CA ILE A 164 -6.54 -4.86 2.54
C ILE A 164 -7.98 -5.37 2.57
N GLU A 165 -8.70 -5.22 1.47
CA GLU A 165 -10.10 -5.64 1.33
C GLU A 165 -10.30 -6.41 0.02
N PRO A 166 -11.18 -7.43 -0.04
CA PRO A 166 -11.58 -8.01 -1.30
C PRO A 166 -12.10 -6.94 -2.26
N TYR A 167 -11.71 -7.03 -3.53
CA TYR A 167 -12.15 -6.07 -4.54
C TYR A 167 -13.66 -6.20 -4.77
N LYS A 168 -14.36 -5.07 -4.67
CA LYS A 168 -15.79 -4.96 -4.97
C LYS A 168 -15.90 -4.11 -6.24
N GLY A 169 -15.97 -4.80 -7.40
CA GLY A 169 -16.10 -4.17 -8.71
C GLY A 169 -17.22 -3.14 -8.82
#